data_a283bf11c1bed3d8423f245ddcb2ca84
#
_entry.id   a283bf11c1bed3d8423f245ddcb2ca84
#
_cell.length_a   1.000
_cell.length_b   1.000
_cell.length_c   1.000
_cell.angle_alpha   90.00
_cell.angle_beta   90.00
_cell.angle_gamma   90.00
#
_symmetry.space_group_name_H-M   'P 1'
#
loop_
_entity.id
_entity.type
_entity.pdbx_description
1 polymer ?
#
loop_
_entity_poly.entity_id
_entity_poly.type
_entity_poly.pdbx_seq_one_letter_code
_entity_poly.pdbx_strand_id
1 'polypeptide(L)'
;MKQWLVGLLLLLSPSAFGQDSPPEIQFDSVPNLLKLPPDMHLGEATGVAVNSKGHIFVYSRGGTVGNAFGATASQLLEFDRDGMFIREIGKNLYAWAFGHTVRVDKDDNIWATDKGSDMIVKFNPEGRVQMLFGRKPESSDAEAKPHERGHTPPLPHVDGRFRQPSDVTWDSAGNIYISDGYVNARVAKISKDGDWIKSWGSKGKGPGQFDLLHTIAADAQDNIYVGDRNNRRIQVFDTEGNLKNTIRIDVPPPTDGKPAIGNLPNLANYLESGGSQTPGAPWAICITPPGANQVMYVSDSFPGRVYKLSLDGKVLGWMGKSGKQLKQFGWVHQIACPSENEIYVAEILTWRVQKLVMPQGQQRAMR
;
A
#
# COMPACT_ATOMS: atom_id res chain seq x y z
N MET A 1 51.67 -47.67 -34.40
CA MET A 1 51.35 -47.00 -33.14
C MET A 1 50.81 -45.60 -33.45
N LYS A 2 49.48 -45.41 -33.36
CA LYS A 2 48.83 -44.13 -33.58
C LYS A 2 48.46 -43.56 -32.20
N GLN A 3 49.08 -42.47 -31.80
CA GLN A 3 48.75 -41.71 -30.60
C GLN A 3 47.56 -40.80 -30.89
N TRP A 4 46.50 -40.95 -30.07
CA TRP A 4 45.33 -40.04 -30.05
C TRP A 4 45.60 -38.97 -29.01
N LEU A 5 45.68 -37.70 -29.44
CA LEU A 5 45.65 -36.54 -28.58
C LEU A 5 44.19 -36.24 -28.22
N VAL A 6 43.83 -36.36 -26.95
CA VAL A 6 42.55 -35.95 -26.40
C VAL A 6 42.69 -34.46 -25.98
N GLY A 7 42.09 -33.60 -26.76
CA GLY A 7 41.98 -32.19 -26.44
C GLY A 7 40.91 -31.97 -25.34
N LEU A 8 41.35 -31.49 -24.18
CA LEU A 8 40.46 -31.08 -23.06
C LEU A 8 39.87 -29.72 -23.40
N LEU A 9 38.60 -29.67 -23.79
CA LEU A 9 37.85 -28.41 -23.94
C LEU A 9 37.44 -27.93 -22.53
N LEU A 10 38.09 -26.91 -22.01
CA LEU A 10 37.66 -26.18 -20.83
C LEU A 10 36.44 -25.31 -21.22
N LEU A 11 35.25 -25.77 -20.82
CA LEU A 11 34.05 -24.97 -20.84
C LEU A 11 34.16 -23.89 -19.74
N LEU A 12 34.49 -22.69 -20.16
CA LEU A 12 34.32 -21.49 -19.32
C LEU A 12 32.83 -21.27 -19.12
N SER A 13 32.34 -21.60 -17.96
CA SER A 13 31.01 -21.18 -17.51
C SER A 13 30.96 -19.65 -17.49
N PRO A 14 29.96 -18.99 -18.10
CA PRO A 14 29.81 -17.56 -17.94
C PRO A 14 29.56 -17.26 -16.46
N SER A 15 30.44 -16.46 -15.87
CA SER A 15 30.24 -15.88 -14.56
C SER A 15 28.90 -15.16 -14.58
N ALA A 16 27.93 -15.62 -13.80
CA ALA A 16 26.73 -14.86 -13.51
C ALA A 16 27.20 -13.52 -12.92
N PHE A 17 27.11 -12.45 -13.69
CA PHE A 17 27.28 -11.10 -13.17
C PHE A 17 26.23 -10.95 -12.08
N GLY A 18 26.66 -10.94 -10.82
CA GLY A 18 25.80 -10.61 -9.69
C GLY A 18 25.20 -9.24 -9.98
N GLN A 19 23.87 -9.17 -10.03
CA GLN A 19 23.17 -7.90 -10.12
C GLN A 19 23.59 -7.12 -8.88
N ASP A 20 24.29 -5.98 -9.06
CA ASP A 20 24.70 -5.12 -7.95
C ASP A 20 23.47 -4.84 -7.07
N SER A 21 23.63 -5.03 -5.76
CA SER A 21 22.53 -4.76 -4.82
C SER A 21 22.03 -3.33 -5.02
N PRO A 22 20.70 -3.10 -5.11
CA PRO A 22 20.18 -1.76 -5.34
C PRO A 22 20.69 -0.80 -4.26
N PRO A 23 21.05 0.44 -4.61
CA PRO A 23 21.68 1.38 -3.69
C PRO A 23 20.70 1.84 -2.60
N GLU A 24 21.26 2.18 -1.44
CA GLU A 24 20.51 2.91 -0.42
C GLU A 24 20.35 4.38 -0.84
N ILE A 25 19.10 4.85 -0.87
CA ILE A 25 18.74 6.22 -1.22
C ILE A 25 18.87 7.08 0.02
N GLN A 26 19.66 8.15 -0.06
CA GLN A 26 19.77 9.13 1.00
C GLN A 26 18.53 10.02 1.03
N PHE A 27 18.01 10.32 2.22
CA PHE A 27 16.83 11.14 2.42
C PHE A 27 16.87 11.85 3.78
N ASP A 28 16.11 12.91 3.90
CA ASP A 28 15.83 13.57 5.18
C ASP A 28 14.39 13.34 5.59
N SER A 29 14.17 13.22 6.89
CA SER A 29 12.82 13.18 7.49
C SER A 29 12.56 14.49 8.20
N VAL A 30 11.47 15.18 7.81
CA VAL A 30 11.08 16.46 8.41
C VAL A 30 10.58 16.21 9.84
N PRO A 31 11.22 16.79 10.86
CA PRO A 31 10.79 16.61 12.24
C PRO A 31 9.50 17.36 12.53
N ASN A 32 8.67 16.80 13.43
CA ASN A 32 7.44 17.44 13.91
C ASN A 32 6.53 17.95 12.79
N LEU A 33 6.34 17.13 11.75
CA LEU A 33 5.56 17.50 10.57
C LEU A 33 4.14 17.96 10.93
N LEU A 34 3.40 17.15 11.69
CA LEU A 34 2.00 17.42 12.01
C LEU A 34 1.88 18.13 13.36
N LYS A 35 1.15 19.24 13.36
CA LYS A 35 0.89 20.08 14.53
C LYS A 35 -0.57 19.97 14.91
N LEU A 36 -0.86 19.04 15.81
CA LEU A 36 -2.19 18.79 16.34
C LEU A 36 -2.57 19.79 17.43
N PRO A 37 -3.87 20.09 17.62
CA PRO A 37 -4.36 20.76 18.82
C PRO A 37 -3.93 19.99 20.09
N PRO A 38 -3.80 20.69 21.25
CA PRO A 38 -3.28 20.08 22.48
C PRO A 38 -4.02 18.82 22.96
N ASP A 39 -5.33 18.76 22.71
CA ASP A 39 -6.19 17.65 23.17
C ASP A 39 -6.43 16.58 22.09
N MET A 40 -5.69 16.64 20.98
CA MET A 40 -5.83 15.69 19.88
C MET A 40 -4.54 14.88 19.70
N HIS A 41 -4.67 13.59 19.58
CA HIS A 41 -3.57 12.66 19.39
C HIS A 41 -3.85 11.72 18.21
N LEU A 42 -2.82 11.36 17.48
CA LEU A 42 -2.92 10.25 16.53
C LEU A 42 -2.92 8.93 17.29
N GLY A 43 -3.73 7.99 16.82
CA GLY A 43 -3.50 6.57 17.03
C GLY A 43 -2.68 5.99 15.88
N GLU A 44 -2.92 4.75 15.51
CA GLU A 44 -2.27 4.16 14.33
C GLU A 44 -2.56 4.99 13.08
N ALA A 45 -1.54 5.64 12.52
CA ALA A 45 -1.67 6.35 11.25
C ALA A 45 -1.70 5.31 10.12
N THR A 46 -2.87 5.03 9.61
CA THR A 46 -3.09 3.98 8.60
C THR A 46 -3.08 4.51 7.19
N GLY A 47 -3.41 5.80 7.02
CA GLY A 47 -3.50 6.43 5.73
C GLY A 47 -2.86 7.81 5.71
N VAL A 48 -2.25 8.15 4.56
CA VAL A 48 -1.79 9.51 4.24
C VAL A 48 -2.01 9.79 2.76
N ALA A 49 -2.54 10.97 2.46
CA ALA A 49 -2.69 11.49 1.10
C ALA A 49 -2.34 12.98 1.06
N VAL A 50 -2.05 13.49 -0.14
CA VAL A 50 -1.74 14.91 -0.36
C VAL A 50 -2.54 15.37 -1.56
N ASN A 51 -3.23 16.53 -1.45
CA ASN A 51 -4.00 17.11 -2.55
C ASN A 51 -3.17 18.10 -3.40
N SER A 52 -3.79 18.66 -4.43
CA SER A 52 -3.16 19.61 -5.34
C SER A 52 -2.64 20.89 -4.66
N LYS A 53 -3.21 21.26 -3.50
CA LYS A 53 -2.80 22.41 -2.69
C LYS A 53 -1.67 22.10 -1.71
N GLY A 54 -1.26 20.84 -1.62
CA GLY A 54 -0.28 20.35 -0.66
C GLY A 54 -0.87 20.08 0.73
N HIS A 55 -2.19 20.10 0.90
CA HIS A 55 -2.80 19.69 2.16
C HIS A 55 -2.60 18.21 2.40
N ILE A 56 -2.34 17.87 3.66
CA ILE A 56 -2.04 16.51 4.09
C ILE A 56 -3.29 15.93 4.77
N PHE A 57 -3.76 14.80 4.28
CA PHE A 57 -4.86 14.04 4.88
C PHE A 57 -4.29 12.83 5.61
N VAL A 58 -4.70 12.64 6.86
CA VAL A 58 -4.25 11.53 7.69
C VAL A 58 -5.45 10.74 8.19
N TYR A 59 -5.48 9.44 7.87
CA TYR A 59 -6.49 8.56 8.43
C TYR A 59 -5.89 7.80 9.61
N SER A 60 -6.44 8.05 10.78
CA SER A 60 -5.92 7.55 12.06
C SER A 60 -6.97 6.68 12.76
N ARG A 61 -6.51 5.59 13.36
CA ARG A 61 -7.30 4.80 14.31
C ARG A 61 -7.06 5.36 15.69
N GLY A 62 -8.03 6.00 16.27
CA GLY A 62 -7.85 6.58 17.59
C GLY A 62 -9.05 7.36 18.10
N GLY A 63 -9.01 7.68 19.35
CA GLY A 63 -9.85 8.72 19.95
C GLY A 63 -11.27 8.33 20.34
N THR A 64 -11.65 7.05 20.46
CA THR A 64 -13.01 6.69 20.90
C THR A 64 -13.07 5.58 21.93
N VAL A 65 -14.26 5.43 22.49
CA VAL A 65 -14.57 4.46 23.55
C VAL A 65 -14.77 3.07 22.95
N GLY A 66 -14.09 2.07 23.45
CA GLY A 66 -14.26 0.67 23.09
C GLY A 66 -13.10 0.10 22.25
N ASN A 67 -13.25 -1.15 21.82
CA ASN A 67 -12.25 -1.81 20.98
C ASN A 67 -12.16 -1.11 19.63
N ALA A 68 -10.93 -0.88 19.13
CA ALA A 68 -10.68 -0.24 17.85
C ALA A 68 -11.42 -0.92 16.68
N PHE A 69 -11.58 -2.24 16.78
CA PHE A 69 -12.30 -3.04 15.82
C PHE A 69 -13.79 -3.13 16.20
N GLY A 70 -14.68 -2.55 15.39
CA GLY A 70 -16.12 -2.52 15.64
C GLY A 70 -16.63 -1.30 16.42
N ALA A 71 -15.76 -0.47 16.97
CA ALA A 71 -16.11 0.83 17.54
C ALA A 71 -16.02 1.93 16.48
N THR A 72 -16.55 3.13 16.75
CA THR A 72 -16.33 4.32 15.94
C THR A 72 -14.98 4.93 16.33
N ALA A 73 -13.89 4.34 15.81
CA ALA A 73 -12.53 4.58 16.28
C ALA A 73 -11.61 5.17 15.21
N SER A 74 -12.15 5.68 14.10
CA SER A 74 -11.35 6.29 13.05
C SER A 74 -11.58 7.78 12.95
N GLN A 75 -10.52 8.52 12.63
CA GLN A 75 -10.53 9.96 12.41
C GLN A 75 -9.84 10.27 11.10
N LEU A 76 -10.46 11.09 10.26
CA LEU A 76 -9.87 11.62 9.04
C LEU A 76 -9.53 13.11 9.27
N LEU A 77 -8.25 13.39 9.34
CA LEU A 77 -7.72 14.71 9.72
C LEU A 77 -7.10 15.38 8.51
N GLU A 78 -7.35 16.69 8.34
CA GLU A 78 -6.76 17.54 7.32
C GLU A 78 -5.80 18.55 7.95
N PHE A 79 -4.61 18.65 7.36
CA PHE A 79 -3.58 19.63 7.71
C PHE A 79 -3.20 20.42 6.48
N ASP A 80 -2.72 21.66 6.66
CA ASP A 80 -2.14 22.45 5.57
C ASP A 80 -0.76 21.87 5.16
N ARG A 81 -0.15 22.50 4.16
CA ARG A 81 1.18 22.13 3.65
C ARG A 81 2.30 22.23 4.67
N ASP A 82 2.12 23.04 5.71
CA ASP A 82 3.08 23.28 6.79
C ASP A 82 2.80 22.37 7.99
N GLY A 83 1.80 21.48 7.87
CA GLY A 83 1.39 20.51 8.86
C GLY A 83 0.53 21.08 9.98
N MET A 84 -0.03 22.29 9.83
CA MET A 84 -0.97 22.85 10.80
C MET A 84 -2.34 22.18 10.64
N PHE A 85 -2.95 21.77 11.74
CA PHE A 85 -4.28 21.19 11.73
C PHE A 85 -5.33 22.17 11.20
N ILE A 86 -6.15 21.71 10.26
CA ILE A 86 -7.27 22.48 9.70
C ILE A 86 -8.59 22.00 10.28
N ARG A 87 -8.90 20.70 10.13
CA ARG A 87 -10.20 20.12 10.55
C ARG A 87 -10.17 18.60 10.61
N GLU A 88 -11.19 18.06 11.26
CA GLU A 88 -11.57 16.65 11.16
C GLU A 88 -12.74 16.50 10.17
N ILE A 89 -12.59 15.61 9.18
CA ILE A 89 -13.60 15.32 8.16
C ILE A 89 -14.45 14.16 8.60
N GLY A 90 -15.78 14.29 8.50
CA GLY A 90 -16.70 13.23 8.84
C GLY A 90 -16.64 12.81 10.32
N LYS A 91 -16.47 13.76 11.23
CA LYS A 91 -16.49 13.48 12.67
C LYS A 91 -17.73 12.68 13.06
N ASN A 92 -17.51 11.55 13.74
CA ASN A 92 -18.56 10.61 14.16
C ASN A 92 -19.35 9.98 13.00
N LEU A 93 -18.78 9.92 11.79
CA LEU A 93 -19.44 9.33 10.65
C LEU A 93 -19.74 7.84 10.91
N TYR A 94 -20.94 7.38 10.52
CA TYR A 94 -21.39 5.99 10.66
C TYR A 94 -20.39 4.97 10.07
N ALA A 95 -19.67 5.34 8.99
CA ALA A 95 -18.69 4.47 8.35
C ALA A 95 -17.40 4.25 9.16
N TRP A 96 -17.10 5.10 10.15
CA TRP A 96 -15.85 5.02 10.91
C TRP A 96 -15.85 3.85 11.89
N ALA A 97 -14.98 2.87 11.67
CA ALA A 97 -14.78 1.74 12.57
C ALA A 97 -13.29 1.37 12.67
N PHE A 98 -12.67 0.94 11.56
CA PHE A 98 -11.27 0.55 11.53
C PHE A 98 -10.62 1.04 10.23
N GLY A 99 -10.23 2.31 10.22
CA GLY A 99 -9.66 2.98 9.07
C GLY A 99 -8.50 2.23 8.46
N HIS A 100 -8.42 2.22 7.13
CA HIS A 100 -7.37 1.49 6.42
C HIS A 100 -6.53 2.39 5.53
N THR A 101 -7.13 3.07 4.54
CA THR A 101 -6.40 3.97 3.63
C THR A 101 -7.18 5.25 3.38
N VAL A 102 -6.46 6.30 2.98
CA VAL A 102 -7.02 7.53 2.41
C VAL A 102 -6.32 7.84 1.09
N ARG A 103 -7.08 8.21 0.07
CA ARG A 103 -6.56 8.64 -1.24
C ARG A 103 -7.19 9.97 -1.62
N VAL A 104 -6.53 10.72 -2.50
CA VAL A 104 -7.08 11.93 -3.11
C VAL A 104 -7.05 11.74 -4.61
N ASP A 105 -8.18 11.99 -5.28
CA ASP A 105 -8.28 11.90 -6.74
C ASP A 105 -7.83 13.20 -7.42
N LYS A 106 -7.81 13.21 -8.75
CA LYS A 106 -7.39 14.36 -9.57
C LYS A 106 -8.23 15.62 -9.38
N ASP A 107 -9.42 15.49 -8.83
CA ASP A 107 -10.37 16.57 -8.58
C ASP A 107 -10.37 17.00 -7.10
N ASP A 108 -9.35 16.59 -6.35
CA ASP A 108 -9.17 16.80 -4.90
C ASP A 108 -10.28 16.17 -4.03
N ASN A 109 -11.08 15.21 -4.56
CA ASN A 109 -11.98 14.47 -3.72
C ASN A 109 -11.19 13.49 -2.84
N ILE A 110 -11.66 13.34 -1.60
CA ILE A 110 -11.01 12.52 -0.59
C ILE A 110 -11.73 11.18 -0.48
N TRP A 111 -10.99 10.10 -0.56
CA TRP A 111 -11.52 8.74 -0.52
C TRP A 111 -10.97 8.02 0.69
N ALA A 112 -11.83 7.59 1.59
CA ALA A 112 -11.45 6.84 2.77
C ALA A 112 -11.99 5.41 2.69
N THR A 113 -11.10 4.43 2.83
CA THR A 113 -11.45 3.01 2.93
C THR A 113 -11.45 2.62 4.40
N ASP A 114 -12.60 2.22 4.92
CA ASP A 114 -12.72 1.71 6.28
C ASP A 114 -12.97 0.20 6.25
N LYS A 115 -11.97 -0.54 6.65
CA LYS A 115 -11.97 -1.99 6.66
C LYS A 115 -12.94 -2.58 7.68
N GLY A 116 -13.14 -1.89 8.81
CA GLY A 116 -13.98 -2.38 9.89
C GLY A 116 -15.48 -2.26 9.60
N SER A 117 -15.84 -1.30 8.75
CA SER A 117 -17.23 -1.09 8.32
C SER A 117 -17.56 -1.71 6.96
N ASP A 118 -16.58 -2.27 6.28
CA ASP A 118 -16.70 -2.75 4.89
C ASP A 118 -17.09 -1.66 3.90
N MET A 119 -16.70 -0.40 4.18
CA MET A 119 -17.15 0.77 3.42
C MET A 119 -16.01 1.56 2.80
N ILE A 120 -16.30 2.16 1.65
CA ILE A 120 -15.46 3.19 1.03
C ILE A 120 -16.33 4.45 0.88
N VAL A 121 -15.79 5.58 1.35
CA VAL A 121 -16.49 6.87 1.37
C VAL A 121 -15.74 7.87 0.52
N LYS A 122 -16.42 8.46 -0.46
CA LYS A 122 -15.93 9.62 -1.22
C LYS A 122 -16.48 10.90 -0.63
N PHE A 123 -15.60 11.84 -0.33
CA PHE A 123 -15.94 13.21 0.05
C PHE A 123 -15.52 14.17 -1.05
N ASN A 124 -16.26 15.27 -1.20
CA ASN A 124 -15.76 16.40 -1.98
C ASN A 124 -14.66 17.18 -1.19
N PRO A 125 -13.96 18.15 -1.81
CA PRO A 125 -12.93 18.91 -1.11
C PRO A 125 -13.42 19.67 0.15
N GLU A 126 -14.71 19.98 0.24
CA GLU A 126 -15.32 20.60 1.42
C GLU A 126 -15.59 19.61 2.55
N GLY A 127 -15.39 18.29 2.32
CA GLY A 127 -15.59 17.23 3.29
C GLY A 127 -17.04 16.73 3.38
N ARG A 128 -17.85 16.92 2.34
CA ARG A 128 -19.22 16.39 2.24
C ARG A 128 -19.21 15.06 1.48
N VAL A 129 -19.90 14.07 2.03
CA VAL A 129 -20.07 12.76 1.39
C VAL A 129 -20.74 12.92 0.02
N GLN A 130 -20.10 12.35 -1.01
CA GLN A 130 -20.59 12.34 -2.40
C GLN A 130 -21.01 10.95 -2.85
N MET A 131 -20.30 9.92 -2.37
CA MET A 131 -20.54 8.54 -2.82
C MET A 131 -20.14 7.56 -1.73
N LEU A 132 -20.84 6.44 -1.65
CA LEU A 132 -20.60 5.36 -0.70
C LEU A 132 -20.59 4.03 -1.43
N PHE A 133 -19.67 3.15 -1.03
CA PHE A 133 -19.65 1.76 -1.44
C PHE A 133 -19.63 0.85 -0.21
N GLY A 134 -20.34 -0.28 -0.30
CA GLY A 134 -20.47 -1.22 0.81
C GLY A 134 -21.44 -0.75 1.88
N ARG A 135 -21.53 -1.53 2.95
CA ARG A 135 -22.31 -1.22 4.15
C ARG A 135 -21.79 -2.02 5.34
N LYS A 136 -22.00 -1.50 6.53
CA LYS A 136 -21.73 -2.27 7.75
C LYS A 136 -22.60 -3.53 7.79
N PRO A 137 -22.02 -4.70 8.12
CA PRO A 137 -22.79 -5.89 8.43
C PRO A 137 -23.66 -5.64 9.67
N GLU A 138 -24.90 -6.14 9.64
CA GLU A 138 -25.79 -6.12 10.78
C GLU A 138 -25.92 -7.53 11.37
N SER A 139 -26.36 -7.63 12.63
CA SER A 139 -26.51 -8.91 13.33
C SER A 139 -27.51 -9.87 12.66
N SER A 140 -28.42 -9.33 11.86
CA SER A 140 -29.37 -10.08 11.03
C SER A 140 -28.79 -10.61 9.71
N ASP A 141 -27.61 -10.15 9.32
CA ASP A 141 -26.97 -10.60 8.10
C ASP A 141 -26.42 -12.03 8.29
N ALA A 142 -26.55 -12.87 7.26
CA ALA A 142 -26.08 -14.25 7.28
C ALA A 142 -24.57 -14.37 7.54
N GLU A 143 -23.81 -13.28 7.34
CA GLU A 143 -22.37 -13.15 7.53
C GLU A 143 -22.05 -12.04 8.54
N ALA A 144 -22.75 -12.02 9.67
CA ALA A 144 -22.64 -10.98 10.71
C ALA A 144 -21.25 -10.92 11.40
N LYS A 145 -20.36 -11.86 11.12
CA LYS A 145 -18.98 -11.85 11.62
C LYS A 145 -18.04 -11.14 10.63
N PRO A 146 -17.92 -9.81 10.69
CA PRO A 146 -17.25 -9.01 9.67
C PRO A 146 -15.74 -9.27 9.57
N HIS A 147 -15.17 -10.03 10.48
CA HIS A 147 -13.73 -10.08 10.71
C HIS A 147 -13.13 -11.47 10.56
N GLU A 148 -13.92 -12.45 10.17
CA GLU A 148 -13.41 -13.79 9.93
C GLU A 148 -12.64 -13.82 8.61
N ARG A 149 -11.32 -14.01 8.70
CA ARG A 149 -10.48 -14.39 7.57
C ARG A 149 -10.46 -15.90 7.45
N GLY A 150 -10.38 -16.38 6.24
CA GLY A 150 -10.03 -17.79 6.04
C GLY A 150 -11.22 -18.75 6.10
N HIS A 151 -12.42 -18.30 5.75
CA HIS A 151 -13.50 -19.24 5.47
C HIS A 151 -13.05 -20.35 4.54
N THR A 152 -13.35 -21.59 4.89
CA THR A 152 -13.06 -22.76 4.06
C THR A 152 -14.36 -23.53 3.83
N PRO A 153 -14.87 -23.57 2.61
CA PRO A 153 -14.38 -22.91 1.37
C PRO A 153 -14.48 -21.36 1.44
N PRO A 154 -13.77 -20.63 0.57
CA PRO A 154 -13.91 -19.17 0.47
C PRO A 154 -15.36 -18.77 0.24
N LEU A 155 -15.78 -17.65 0.85
CA LEU A 155 -17.13 -17.13 0.66
C LEU A 155 -17.34 -16.72 -0.81
N PRO A 156 -18.53 -16.98 -1.38
CA PRO A 156 -18.82 -16.54 -2.73
C PRO A 156 -18.81 -15.01 -2.84
N HIS A 157 -18.30 -14.50 -3.95
CA HIS A 157 -18.34 -13.07 -4.23
C HIS A 157 -19.78 -12.63 -4.53
N VAL A 158 -20.16 -11.49 -3.96
CA VAL A 158 -21.45 -10.83 -4.24
C VAL A 158 -21.11 -9.42 -4.73
N ASP A 159 -21.67 -9.03 -5.86
CA ASP A 159 -21.47 -7.70 -6.44
C ASP A 159 -22.02 -6.62 -5.51
N GLY A 160 -21.23 -5.54 -5.33
CA GLY A 160 -21.57 -4.46 -4.40
C GLY A 160 -21.33 -4.76 -2.91
N ARG A 161 -21.03 -6.01 -2.53
CA ARG A 161 -20.75 -6.39 -1.14
C ARG A 161 -19.27 -6.55 -0.90
N PHE A 162 -18.67 -5.63 -0.16
CA PHE A 162 -17.28 -5.70 0.26
C PHE A 162 -17.12 -6.46 1.57
N ARG A 163 -15.94 -7.08 1.75
CA ARG A 163 -15.58 -7.75 3.01
C ARG A 163 -14.13 -7.40 3.36
N GLN A 164 -13.98 -6.41 4.21
CA GLN A 164 -12.70 -5.83 4.62
C GLN A 164 -11.90 -5.30 3.42
N PRO A 165 -12.42 -4.30 2.68
CA PRO A 165 -11.70 -3.64 1.60
C PRO A 165 -10.44 -2.94 2.14
N SER A 166 -9.44 -2.79 1.30
CA SER A 166 -8.14 -2.28 1.74
C SER A 166 -7.75 -0.94 1.12
N ASP A 167 -8.05 -0.71 -0.17
CA ASP A 167 -7.57 0.49 -0.87
C ASP A 167 -8.40 0.78 -2.13
N VAL A 168 -8.20 1.96 -2.74
CA VAL A 168 -8.92 2.42 -3.93
C VAL A 168 -7.98 3.16 -4.88
N THR A 169 -8.22 3.04 -6.20
CA THR A 169 -7.55 3.81 -7.25
C THR A 169 -8.49 4.03 -8.44
N TRP A 170 -8.03 4.79 -9.44
CA TRP A 170 -8.85 5.15 -10.62
C TRP A 170 -8.03 5.03 -11.90
N ASP A 171 -8.69 4.74 -13.03
CA ASP A 171 -8.12 4.90 -14.36
C ASP A 171 -8.36 6.32 -14.92
N SER A 172 -7.80 6.59 -16.09
CA SER A 172 -7.94 7.89 -16.77
C SER A 172 -9.38 8.24 -17.17
N ALA A 173 -10.23 7.23 -17.36
CA ALA A 173 -11.67 7.39 -17.65
C ALA A 173 -12.49 7.68 -16.38
N GLY A 174 -11.87 7.56 -15.21
CA GLY A 174 -12.49 7.76 -13.90
C GLY A 174 -13.18 6.52 -13.33
N ASN A 175 -13.03 5.34 -13.96
CA ASN A 175 -13.50 4.11 -13.33
C ASN A 175 -12.73 3.86 -12.05
N ILE A 176 -13.41 3.31 -11.06
CA ILE A 176 -12.94 3.10 -9.70
C ILE A 176 -12.55 1.64 -9.52
N TYR A 177 -11.37 1.41 -8.98
CA TYR A 177 -10.87 0.07 -8.66
C TYR A 177 -10.67 -0.06 -7.16
N ILE A 178 -11.34 -1.04 -6.54
CA ILE A 178 -11.28 -1.29 -5.11
C ILE A 178 -10.64 -2.65 -4.86
N SER A 179 -9.57 -2.66 -4.06
CA SER A 179 -8.99 -3.91 -3.55
C SER A 179 -9.84 -4.41 -2.38
N ASP A 180 -10.66 -5.42 -2.62
CA ASP A 180 -11.52 -6.10 -1.64
C ASP A 180 -10.75 -7.32 -1.10
N GLY A 181 -9.74 -7.03 -0.26
CA GLY A 181 -8.54 -7.85 -0.16
C GLY A 181 -8.43 -8.78 1.03
N TYR A 182 -9.01 -8.44 2.20
CA TYR A 182 -8.78 -9.24 3.41
C TYR A 182 -9.59 -10.54 3.45
N VAL A 183 -10.79 -10.54 2.89
CA VAL A 183 -11.68 -11.71 2.88
C VAL A 183 -12.00 -12.15 1.46
N ASN A 184 -12.44 -11.25 0.57
CA ASN A 184 -12.90 -11.61 -0.76
C ASN A 184 -11.78 -11.94 -1.76
N ALA A 185 -10.57 -11.44 -1.58
CA ALA A 185 -9.43 -11.68 -2.46
C ALA A 185 -9.70 -11.31 -3.94
N ARG A 186 -10.30 -10.14 -4.19
CA ARG A 186 -10.65 -9.65 -5.53
C ARG A 186 -10.36 -8.16 -5.71
N VAL A 187 -10.29 -7.73 -6.96
CA VAL A 187 -10.40 -6.34 -7.37
C VAL A 187 -11.80 -6.12 -7.95
N ALA A 188 -12.50 -5.09 -7.49
CA ALA A 188 -13.78 -4.64 -8.04
C ALA A 188 -13.56 -3.43 -8.94
N LYS A 189 -14.15 -3.44 -10.16
CA LYS A 189 -14.21 -2.32 -11.09
C LYS A 189 -15.61 -1.74 -11.10
N ILE A 190 -15.70 -0.43 -10.87
CA ILE A 190 -16.95 0.31 -10.75
C ILE A 190 -16.85 1.53 -11.68
N SER A 191 -17.95 1.94 -12.31
CA SER A 191 -17.96 3.12 -13.16
C SER A 191 -17.72 4.40 -12.34
N LYS A 192 -17.35 5.50 -13.01
CA LYS A 192 -17.23 6.82 -12.38
C LYS A 192 -18.54 7.31 -11.72
N ASP A 193 -19.67 6.76 -12.15
CA ASP A 193 -21.00 7.10 -11.67
C ASP A 193 -21.49 6.19 -10.54
N GLY A 194 -20.67 5.17 -10.17
CA GLY A 194 -20.92 4.26 -9.05
C GLY A 194 -21.55 2.91 -9.43
N ASP A 195 -21.73 2.62 -10.72
CA ASP A 195 -22.31 1.36 -11.18
C ASP A 195 -21.26 0.25 -11.20
N TRP A 196 -21.64 -0.93 -10.71
CA TRP A 196 -20.81 -2.11 -10.75
C TRP A 196 -20.57 -2.56 -12.19
N ILE A 197 -19.30 -2.74 -12.56
CA ILE A 197 -18.93 -3.24 -13.90
C ILE A 197 -18.57 -4.71 -13.82
N LYS A 198 -17.58 -5.08 -13.02
CA LYS A 198 -17.08 -6.45 -12.88
C LYS A 198 -16.15 -6.59 -11.66
N SER A 199 -15.74 -7.81 -11.39
CA SER A 199 -14.60 -8.08 -10.51
C SER A 199 -13.74 -9.21 -11.05
N TRP A 200 -12.50 -9.30 -10.59
CA TRP A 200 -11.59 -10.40 -10.88
C TRP A 200 -10.74 -10.75 -9.68
N GLY A 201 -10.23 -11.97 -9.68
CA GLY A 201 -9.41 -12.52 -8.62
C GLY A 201 -10.16 -13.56 -7.79
N SER A 202 -9.38 -14.35 -7.08
CA SER A 202 -9.84 -15.36 -6.14
C SER A 202 -8.72 -15.70 -5.14
N LYS A 203 -9.05 -16.36 -4.05
CA LYS A 203 -8.06 -16.79 -3.06
C LYS A 203 -7.09 -17.80 -3.66
N GLY A 204 -5.77 -17.56 -3.53
CA GLY A 204 -4.75 -18.48 -4.00
C GLY A 204 -3.40 -17.85 -4.28
N LYS A 205 -2.50 -18.63 -4.89
CA LYS A 205 -1.11 -18.23 -5.23
C LYS A 205 -0.84 -18.17 -6.74
N GLY A 206 -1.75 -18.66 -7.57
CA GLY A 206 -1.61 -18.65 -9.03
C GLY A 206 -1.69 -17.24 -9.64
N PRO A 207 -1.45 -17.13 -10.96
CA PRO A 207 -1.67 -15.88 -11.69
C PRO A 207 -3.13 -15.41 -11.54
N GLY A 208 -3.35 -14.13 -11.26
CA GLY A 208 -4.69 -13.57 -11.03
C GLY A 208 -5.37 -14.01 -9.73
N GLN A 209 -4.73 -14.85 -8.93
CA GLN A 209 -5.17 -15.19 -7.57
C GLN A 209 -4.44 -14.33 -6.54
N PHE A 210 -5.00 -14.21 -5.34
CA PHE A 210 -4.47 -13.33 -4.29
C PHE A 210 -4.53 -13.99 -2.92
N ASP A 211 -3.54 -13.63 -2.09
CA ASP A 211 -3.60 -13.86 -0.65
C ASP A 211 -3.36 -12.56 0.08
N LEU A 212 -4.47 -11.85 0.35
CA LEU A 212 -4.50 -10.57 1.01
C LEU A 212 -4.01 -9.40 0.11
N LEU A 213 -4.91 -8.92 -0.78
CA LEU A 213 -4.69 -7.65 -1.47
C LEU A 213 -4.68 -6.53 -0.43
N HIS A 214 -3.55 -5.83 -0.30
CA HIS A 214 -3.41 -4.81 0.75
C HIS A 214 -3.45 -3.38 0.21
N THR A 215 -3.05 -3.20 -1.03
CA THR A 215 -2.94 -1.88 -1.66
C THR A 215 -3.16 -1.99 -3.17
N ILE A 216 -3.60 -0.92 -3.79
CA ILE A 216 -3.83 -0.82 -5.23
C ILE A 216 -3.44 0.57 -5.73
N ALA A 217 -2.85 0.66 -6.92
CA ALA A 217 -2.51 1.92 -7.57
C ALA A 217 -2.66 1.78 -9.09
N ALA A 218 -2.86 2.89 -9.80
CA ALA A 218 -2.86 2.95 -11.25
C ALA A 218 -1.76 3.87 -11.76
N ASP A 219 -1.17 3.54 -12.92
CA ASP A 219 -0.23 4.41 -13.62
C ASP A 219 -0.94 5.27 -14.69
N ALA A 220 -0.18 6.14 -15.36
CA ALA A 220 -0.69 7.01 -16.41
C ALA A 220 -1.10 6.27 -17.71
N GLN A 221 -0.79 4.99 -17.82
CA GLN A 221 -1.18 4.10 -18.91
C GLN A 221 -2.33 3.17 -18.53
N ASP A 222 -3.00 3.47 -17.40
CA ASP A 222 -4.12 2.68 -16.86
C ASP A 222 -3.76 1.23 -16.51
N ASN A 223 -2.49 0.95 -16.23
CA ASN A 223 -2.14 -0.32 -15.63
C ASN A 223 -2.45 -0.30 -14.13
N ILE A 224 -3.08 -1.37 -13.65
CA ILE A 224 -3.55 -1.52 -12.27
C ILE A 224 -2.57 -2.42 -11.50
N TYR A 225 -1.86 -1.84 -10.54
CA TYR A 225 -0.88 -2.51 -9.68
C TYR A 225 -1.53 -2.94 -8.39
N VAL A 226 -1.52 -4.23 -8.10
CA VAL A 226 -2.19 -4.82 -6.93
C VAL A 226 -1.16 -5.47 -6.02
N GLY A 227 -1.03 -4.96 -4.80
CA GLY A 227 -0.14 -5.51 -3.79
C GLY A 227 -0.72 -6.76 -3.14
N ASP A 228 -0.28 -7.93 -3.58
CA ASP A 228 -0.63 -9.25 -3.07
C ASP A 228 0.31 -9.64 -1.92
N ARG A 229 0.02 -9.09 -0.73
CA ARG A 229 0.95 -8.98 0.39
C ARG A 229 1.46 -10.33 0.90
N ASN A 230 0.56 -11.29 1.17
CA ASN A 230 0.97 -12.58 1.70
C ASN A 230 1.70 -13.44 0.64
N ASN A 231 1.41 -13.23 -0.64
CA ASN A 231 2.14 -13.85 -1.74
C ASN A 231 3.43 -13.12 -2.11
N ARG A 232 3.74 -12.02 -1.41
CA ARG A 232 5.00 -11.27 -1.56
C ARG A 232 5.25 -10.84 -3.01
N ARG A 233 4.21 -10.29 -3.66
CA ARG A 233 4.29 -9.85 -5.06
C ARG A 233 3.35 -8.69 -5.35
N ILE A 234 3.61 -8.00 -6.45
CA ILE A 234 2.69 -7.05 -7.06
C ILE A 234 2.27 -7.66 -8.39
N GLN A 235 0.98 -7.78 -8.62
CA GLN A 235 0.44 -8.19 -9.91
C GLN A 235 -0.06 -6.96 -10.66
N VAL A 236 0.27 -6.85 -11.94
CA VAL A 236 -0.09 -5.72 -12.80
C VAL A 236 -1.10 -6.19 -13.82
N PHE A 237 -2.24 -5.51 -13.90
CA PHE A 237 -3.35 -5.84 -14.79
C PHE A 237 -3.64 -4.67 -15.75
N ASP A 238 -4.30 -4.98 -16.85
CA ASP A 238 -4.98 -3.96 -17.63
C ASP A 238 -6.33 -3.58 -16.99
N THR A 239 -7.04 -2.62 -17.58
CA THR A 239 -8.36 -2.18 -17.10
C THR A 239 -9.45 -3.26 -17.21
N GLU A 240 -9.19 -4.33 -17.96
CA GLU A 240 -10.11 -5.46 -18.11
C GLU A 240 -9.79 -6.62 -17.15
N GLY A 241 -8.74 -6.47 -16.33
CA GLY A 241 -8.33 -7.49 -15.35
C GLY A 241 -7.47 -8.60 -15.93
N ASN A 242 -6.92 -8.42 -17.14
CA ASN A 242 -5.95 -9.34 -17.70
C ASN A 242 -4.58 -9.09 -17.08
N LEU A 243 -3.96 -10.15 -16.57
CA LEU A 243 -2.63 -10.07 -15.96
C LEU A 243 -1.57 -9.75 -17.03
N LYS A 244 -0.82 -8.67 -16.83
CA LYS A 244 0.27 -8.21 -17.71
C LYS A 244 1.65 -8.56 -17.16
N ASN A 245 1.86 -8.41 -15.85
CA ASN A 245 3.16 -8.61 -15.23
C ASN A 245 3.03 -9.04 -13.75
N THR A 246 4.08 -9.63 -13.22
CA THR A 246 4.24 -9.93 -11.79
C THR A 246 5.59 -9.45 -11.33
N ILE A 247 5.62 -8.54 -10.35
CA ILE A 247 6.81 -7.92 -9.80
C ILE A 247 7.09 -8.52 -8.42
N ARG A 248 8.36 -8.85 -8.15
CA ARG A 248 8.86 -9.26 -6.84
C ARG A 248 10.01 -8.34 -6.43
N ILE A 249 10.07 -8.05 -5.12
CA ILE A 249 11.15 -7.25 -4.54
C ILE A 249 12.07 -8.20 -3.79
N ASP A 250 13.18 -8.58 -4.42
CA ASP A 250 14.11 -9.60 -3.91
C ASP A 250 15.41 -8.96 -3.39
N VAL A 251 15.27 -7.84 -2.64
CA VAL A 251 16.39 -7.18 -1.96
C VAL A 251 16.64 -7.88 -0.62
N PRO A 252 17.82 -8.49 -0.41
CA PRO A 252 18.11 -9.21 0.83
C PRO A 252 17.95 -8.32 2.07
N PRO A 253 17.39 -8.84 3.17
CA PRO A 253 17.36 -8.12 4.44
C PRO A 253 18.78 -8.02 5.03
N PRO A 254 19.06 -7.04 5.89
CA PRO A 254 20.30 -6.98 6.63
C PRO A 254 20.40 -8.15 7.62
N THR A 255 21.59 -8.66 7.82
CA THR A 255 21.84 -9.82 8.70
C THR A 255 21.65 -9.50 10.19
N ASP A 256 21.76 -8.23 10.55
CA ASP A 256 21.57 -7.68 11.90
C ASP A 256 20.23 -6.95 12.07
N GLY A 257 19.34 -7.07 11.08
CA GLY A 257 18.04 -6.41 11.07
C GLY A 257 17.18 -6.83 12.26
N LYS A 258 16.53 -5.84 12.90
CA LYS A 258 15.58 -6.07 13.99
C LYS A 258 14.20 -5.58 13.58
N PRO A 259 13.13 -6.31 13.87
CA PRO A 259 11.77 -5.83 13.62
C PRO A 259 11.44 -4.68 14.58
N ALA A 260 10.50 -3.81 14.17
CA ALA A 260 10.02 -2.72 15.02
C ALA A 260 9.20 -3.25 16.21
N ILE A 261 8.58 -4.41 16.05
CA ILE A 261 7.83 -5.14 17.08
C ILE A 261 7.92 -6.66 16.84
N GLY A 262 7.86 -7.42 17.91
CA GLY A 262 7.82 -8.89 17.86
C GLY A 262 9.17 -9.54 17.60
N ASN A 263 9.13 -10.80 17.25
CA ASN A 263 10.32 -11.59 16.92
C ASN A 263 10.72 -11.40 15.46
N LEU A 264 11.95 -11.77 15.12
CA LEU A 264 12.38 -11.85 13.72
C LEU A 264 11.42 -12.78 12.96
N PRO A 265 10.95 -12.37 11.78
CA PRO A 265 10.17 -13.26 10.94
C PRO A 265 11.00 -14.48 10.54
N ASN A 266 10.33 -15.61 10.35
CA ASN A 266 11.01 -16.78 9.79
C ASN A 266 11.38 -16.48 8.33
N LEU A 267 12.67 -16.38 8.05
CA LEU A 267 13.21 -16.11 6.73
C LEU A 267 13.60 -17.38 5.96
N ALA A 268 13.40 -18.58 6.54
CA ALA A 268 13.61 -19.80 5.81
C ALA A 268 12.58 -19.90 4.66
N ASN A 269 13.08 -20.00 3.42
CA ASN A 269 12.27 -20.11 2.21
C ASN A 269 11.23 -18.98 2.01
N TYR A 270 11.43 -17.78 2.62
CA TYR A 270 10.46 -16.69 2.54
C TYR A 270 10.22 -16.20 1.09
N LEU A 271 11.19 -16.39 0.20
CA LEU A 271 11.06 -16.05 -1.22
C LEU A 271 9.94 -16.85 -1.90
N GLU A 272 9.69 -18.07 -1.43
CA GLU A 272 8.68 -18.99 -1.97
C GLU A 272 7.42 -19.01 -1.10
N SER A 273 7.59 -19.10 0.23
CA SER A 273 6.46 -19.21 1.16
C SER A 273 5.65 -17.93 1.26
N GLY A 274 6.30 -16.77 1.10
CA GLY A 274 5.69 -15.47 1.29
C GLY A 274 5.47 -15.14 2.78
N GLY A 275 4.51 -14.26 3.04
CA GLY A 275 4.10 -13.83 4.37
C GLY A 275 4.10 -12.31 4.52
N SER A 276 3.18 -11.78 5.31
CA SER A 276 2.99 -10.32 5.48
C SER A 276 4.21 -9.59 6.04
N GLN A 277 5.03 -10.26 6.83
CA GLN A 277 6.18 -9.66 7.51
C GLN A 277 7.51 -10.07 6.89
N THR A 278 7.50 -10.56 5.66
CA THR A 278 8.72 -10.94 4.94
C THR A 278 9.25 -9.79 4.10
N PRO A 279 10.57 -9.74 3.85
CA PRO A 279 11.18 -8.72 3.01
C PRO A 279 10.52 -8.64 1.63
N GLY A 280 10.18 -7.42 1.18
CA GLY A 280 9.55 -7.19 -0.09
C GLY A 280 8.06 -7.55 -0.17
N ALA A 281 7.40 -7.92 0.94
CA ALA A 281 5.94 -8.05 0.99
C ALA A 281 5.30 -6.65 0.84
N PRO A 282 4.46 -6.37 -0.18
CA PRO A 282 3.96 -5.03 -0.44
C PRO A 282 2.86 -4.63 0.56
N TRP A 283 3.19 -3.71 1.48
CA TRP A 283 2.23 -3.12 2.40
C TRP A 283 1.55 -1.90 1.80
N ALA A 284 2.31 -1.02 1.16
CA ALA A 284 1.79 0.14 0.46
C ALA A 284 2.40 0.25 -0.92
N ILE A 285 1.63 0.78 -1.86
CA ILE A 285 2.08 1.19 -3.20
C ILE A 285 1.66 2.63 -3.44
N CYS A 286 2.58 3.45 -3.90
CA CYS A 286 2.31 4.77 -4.44
C CYS A 286 3.04 4.94 -5.77
N ILE A 287 2.33 5.37 -6.82
CA ILE A 287 2.92 5.72 -8.11
C ILE A 287 2.91 7.24 -8.22
N THR A 288 4.03 7.84 -8.59
CA THR A 288 4.13 9.29 -8.73
C THR A 288 3.16 9.82 -9.79
N PRO A 289 2.72 11.09 -9.69
CA PRO A 289 1.82 11.69 -10.68
C PRO A 289 2.34 11.54 -12.12
N PRO A 290 1.45 11.60 -13.12
CA PRO A 290 1.83 11.56 -14.52
C PRO A 290 2.93 12.56 -14.87
N GLY A 291 3.95 12.11 -15.59
CA GLY A 291 5.12 12.87 -16.00
C GLY A 291 6.04 12.04 -16.86
N ALA A 292 7.21 12.57 -17.26
CA ALA A 292 8.13 11.90 -18.17
C ALA A 292 8.65 10.54 -17.65
N ASN A 293 8.74 10.38 -16.31
CA ASN A 293 9.25 9.17 -15.68
C ASN A 293 8.48 8.92 -14.36
N GLN A 294 7.35 8.21 -14.45
CA GLN A 294 6.70 7.73 -13.24
C GLN A 294 7.56 6.67 -12.54
N VAL A 295 7.61 6.72 -11.22
CA VAL A 295 8.22 5.69 -10.38
C VAL A 295 7.20 5.18 -9.36
N MET A 296 7.43 3.98 -8.88
CA MET A 296 6.61 3.33 -7.85
C MET A 296 7.40 3.25 -6.54
N TYR A 297 6.76 3.66 -5.44
CA TYR A 297 7.24 3.43 -4.08
C TYR A 297 6.46 2.31 -3.44
N VAL A 298 7.18 1.37 -2.81
CA VAL A 298 6.61 0.20 -2.14
C VAL A 298 7.22 0.06 -0.76
N SER A 299 6.41 -0.16 0.27
CA SER A 299 6.91 -0.44 1.62
C SER A 299 6.79 -1.91 1.99
N ASP A 300 7.66 -2.38 2.88
CA ASP A 300 7.48 -3.60 3.65
C ASP A 300 7.47 -3.32 5.17
N SER A 301 7.04 -4.30 5.95
CA SER A 301 7.06 -4.19 7.40
C SER A 301 8.39 -4.65 8.01
N PHE A 302 9.08 -5.56 7.34
CA PHE A 302 10.43 -6.02 7.67
C PHE A 302 11.21 -6.24 6.36
N PRO A 303 12.41 -5.73 6.27
CA PRO A 303 13.21 -5.02 7.28
C PRO A 303 12.83 -3.56 7.52
N GLY A 304 11.62 -3.14 7.10
CA GLY A 304 11.11 -1.79 7.29
C GLY A 304 11.69 -0.81 6.29
N ARG A 305 11.63 -1.15 5.02
CA ARG A 305 12.13 -0.34 3.91
C ARG A 305 11.00 0.28 3.10
N VAL A 306 11.33 1.38 2.46
CA VAL A 306 10.59 1.90 1.31
C VAL A 306 11.48 1.72 0.08
N TYR A 307 11.00 0.95 -0.89
CA TYR A 307 11.68 0.69 -2.14
C TYR A 307 11.20 1.67 -3.21
N LYS A 308 12.10 2.11 -4.07
CA LYS A 308 11.80 2.86 -5.29
C LYS A 308 12.00 1.95 -6.47
N LEU A 309 11.00 1.81 -7.32
CA LEU A 309 11.01 0.94 -8.49
C LEU A 309 10.63 1.73 -9.74
N SER A 310 11.12 1.28 -10.89
CA SER A 310 10.50 1.58 -12.18
C SER A 310 9.18 0.81 -12.31
N LEU A 311 8.32 1.23 -13.24
CA LEU A 311 6.99 0.61 -13.39
C LEU A 311 7.04 -0.82 -13.94
N ASP A 312 8.13 -1.21 -14.60
CA ASP A 312 8.39 -2.60 -15.03
C ASP A 312 8.89 -3.51 -13.89
N GLY A 313 9.20 -2.93 -12.72
CA GLY A 313 9.54 -3.67 -11.50
C GLY A 313 11.02 -3.70 -11.13
N LYS A 314 11.91 -3.01 -11.87
CA LYS A 314 13.31 -2.90 -11.49
C LYS A 314 13.44 -2.07 -10.21
N VAL A 315 14.10 -2.60 -9.18
CA VAL A 315 14.41 -1.85 -7.96
C VAL A 315 15.53 -0.84 -8.25
N LEU A 316 15.20 0.43 -8.15
CA LEU A 316 16.13 1.56 -8.38
C LEU A 316 16.90 1.92 -7.11
N GLY A 317 16.36 1.57 -5.95
CA GLY A 317 16.98 1.80 -4.65
C GLY A 317 16.00 1.55 -3.51
N TRP A 318 16.49 1.69 -2.30
CA TRP A 318 15.67 1.55 -1.08
C TRP A 318 16.11 2.55 -0.02
N MET A 319 15.25 2.82 0.97
CA MET A 319 15.49 3.74 2.07
C MET A 319 14.91 3.23 3.38
N GLY A 320 15.57 3.57 4.47
CA GLY A 320 15.11 3.32 5.83
C GLY A 320 15.32 1.89 6.33
N LYS A 321 14.87 1.67 7.55
CA LYS A 321 14.92 0.38 8.27
C LYS A 321 13.88 0.37 9.37
N SER A 322 13.56 -0.79 9.91
CA SER A 322 12.68 -0.93 11.08
C SER A 322 13.19 -0.14 12.27
N GLY A 323 12.31 0.55 12.96
CA GLY A 323 12.63 1.28 14.18
C GLY A 323 11.65 2.38 14.53
N LYS A 324 11.99 3.20 15.52
CA LYS A 324 11.11 4.24 16.10
C LYS A 324 11.64 5.66 15.95
N GLN A 325 12.89 5.82 15.51
CA GLN A 325 13.51 7.14 15.30
C GLN A 325 13.11 7.71 13.93
N LEU A 326 13.44 8.99 13.69
CA LEU A 326 13.34 9.55 12.33
C LEU A 326 14.23 8.75 11.37
N LYS A 327 13.80 8.65 10.11
CA LYS A 327 14.42 7.80 9.08
C LYS A 327 14.36 6.28 9.34
N GLN A 328 13.67 5.87 10.41
CA GLN A 328 13.30 4.47 10.68
C GLN A 328 11.79 4.33 10.59
N PHE A 329 11.29 3.15 10.34
CA PHE A 329 9.87 2.92 10.09
C PHE A 329 9.26 1.87 11.01
N GLY A 330 8.13 2.22 11.62
CA GLY A 330 7.29 1.34 12.41
C GLY A 330 6.08 0.84 11.60
N TRP A 331 6.32 0.02 10.59
CA TRP A 331 5.33 -0.49 9.64
C TRP A 331 4.64 0.61 8.84
N VAL A 332 5.26 1.02 7.75
CA VAL A 332 4.67 1.94 6.79
C VAL A 332 3.45 1.28 6.15
N HIS A 333 2.27 1.79 6.49
CA HIS A 333 0.99 1.23 6.06
C HIS A 333 0.46 1.88 4.79
N GLN A 334 0.75 3.18 4.56
CA GLN A 334 0.45 3.89 3.32
C GLN A 334 1.55 4.89 2.97
N ILE A 335 1.69 5.15 1.67
CA ILE A 335 2.60 6.14 1.09
C ILE A 335 1.79 7.10 0.24
N ALA A 336 2.04 8.41 0.38
CA ALA A 336 1.68 9.42 -0.61
C ALA A 336 2.96 9.93 -1.28
N CYS A 337 2.97 10.03 -2.60
CA CYS A 337 4.15 10.41 -3.39
C CYS A 337 3.81 11.53 -4.38
N PRO A 338 3.58 12.78 -3.88
CA PRO A 338 3.24 13.91 -4.74
C PRO A 338 4.34 14.25 -5.74
N SER A 339 5.57 13.80 -5.51
CA SER A 339 6.67 13.88 -6.47
C SER A 339 7.67 12.75 -6.27
N GLU A 340 8.63 12.62 -7.20
CA GLU A 340 9.72 11.65 -7.09
C GLU A 340 10.65 11.91 -5.90
N ASN A 341 10.76 13.16 -5.43
CA ASN A 341 11.71 13.56 -4.39
C ASN A 341 11.06 13.90 -3.05
N GLU A 342 9.75 13.79 -2.97
CA GLU A 342 9.00 14.06 -1.73
C GLU A 342 7.92 13.00 -1.56
N ILE A 343 7.98 12.26 -0.46
CA ILE A 343 6.97 11.27 -0.11
C ILE A 343 6.57 11.41 1.36
N TYR A 344 5.35 10.99 1.66
CA TYR A 344 4.81 10.91 3.01
C TYR A 344 4.53 9.46 3.35
N VAL A 345 4.90 9.03 4.54
CA VAL A 345 4.67 7.67 5.01
C VAL A 345 3.87 7.69 6.31
N ALA A 346 2.76 6.95 6.33
CA ALA A 346 1.94 6.74 7.51
C ALA A 346 2.35 5.44 8.21
N GLU A 347 2.57 5.51 9.53
CA GLU A 347 3.11 4.41 10.32
C GLU A 347 2.14 3.99 11.43
N ILE A 348 1.85 2.68 11.50
CA ILE A 348 0.89 2.18 12.49
C ILE A 348 1.52 1.92 13.86
N LEU A 349 2.80 1.54 13.95
CA LEU A 349 3.42 1.22 15.24
C LEU A 349 3.98 2.43 15.99
N THR A 350 4.15 3.55 15.31
CA THR A 350 4.74 4.78 15.87
C THR A 350 3.77 5.95 15.88
N TRP A 351 2.54 5.74 15.40
CA TRP A 351 1.42 6.68 15.40
C TRP A 351 1.80 8.04 14.83
N ARG A 352 2.45 8.03 13.67
CA ARG A 352 2.95 9.25 13.04
C ARG A 352 2.90 9.20 11.53
N VAL A 353 3.07 10.36 10.93
CA VAL A 353 3.39 10.53 9.52
C VAL A 353 4.77 11.17 9.42
N GLN A 354 5.65 10.62 8.58
CA GLN A 354 6.91 11.26 8.23
C GLN A 354 6.84 11.81 6.81
N LYS A 355 7.36 13.01 6.59
CA LYS A 355 7.66 13.56 5.28
C LYS A 355 9.14 13.28 4.99
N LEU A 356 9.40 12.57 3.89
CA LEU A 356 10.73 12.21 3.45
C LEU A 356 11.09 13.03 2.22
N VAL A 357 12.27 13.65 2.26
CA VAL A 357 12.76 14.52 1.18
C VAL A 357 14.09 13.96 0.68
N MET A 358 14.17 13.68 -0.62
CA MET A 358 15.38 13.19 -1.28
C MET A 358 16.10 14.34 -1.95
N PRO A 359 17.45 14.44 -1.82
CA PRO A 359 18.23 15.50 -2.47
C PRO A 359 18.11 15.48 -4.00
N GLN A 360 17.96 16.64 -4.61
CA GLN A 360 17.85 16.82 -6.08
C GLN A 360 19.18 16.56 -6.83
N GLY A 361 20.05 15.75 -6.47
CA GLY A 361 21.35 15.52 -7.14
C GLY A 361 21.66 14.07 -7.44
N GLN A 362 20.99 13.13 -6.85
CA GLN A 362 21.29 11.70 -6.99
C GLN A 362 20.72 11.06 -8.28
N GLN A 363 19.91 11.77 -9.04
CA GLN A 363 19.28 11.27 -10.28
C GLN A 363 20.26 10.97 -11.41
N ARG A 364 21.44 11.63 -11.46
CA ARG A 364 22.42 11.44 -12.55
C ARG A 364 23.22 10.15 -12.46
N ALA A 365 23.29 9.51 -11.30
CA ALA A 365 24.09 8.30 -11.08
C ALA A 365 23.29 6.99 -11.24
N MET A 366 21.95 7.08 -11.37
CA MET A 366 21.04 5.92 -11.40
C MET A 366 20.35 5.71 -12.77
N ARG A 367 20.77 6.47 -13.81
CA ARG A 367 20.26 6.31 -15.19
C ARG A 367 21.16 5.45 -16.05
#